data_d955e15060059605469aa0b8363062d0
#
_entry.id   d955e15060059605469aa0b8363062d0
#
_cell.length_a   1.000
_cell.length_b   1.000
_cell.length_c   1.000
_cell.angle_alpha   90.00
_cell.angle_beta   90.00
_cell.angle_gamma   90.00
#
_symmetry.space_group_name_H-M   'P 1'
#
loop_
_entity.id
_entity.type
_entity.pdbx_description
1 polymer ?
#
loop_
_entity_poly.entity_id
_entity_poly.type
_entity_poly.pdbx_seq_one_letter_code
_entity_poly.pdbx_strand_id
1 'polypeptide(L)'
;MLILDGKEIMVKKTDKTSSGYQVYRKEETGWEPCYTEQSGHGYFRVWMGDYRQRGEVNAYYLHIIVYAYSCGWNRLYIMPNQVIHHMDGNKRNNDILNLVAMTNSDHAAYHQFNHSLARAETDLMRQDYYQKMNKILAKWIIIRDRTIKKKGNCIYDLLDKKN
;
A
#
# COMPACT_ATOMS: atom_id res chain seq x y z
N MET A 1 -4.42 -15.97 -2.49
CA MET A 1 -4.77 -15.94 -1.05
C MET A 1 -3.53 -15.46 -0.31
N LEU A 2 -3.63 -14.38 0.46
CA LEU A 2 -2.52 -13.83 1.27
C LEU A 2 -2.48 -14.56 2.62
N ILE A 3 -1.28 -14.97 3.06
CA ILE A 3 -1.06 -15.62 4.34
C ILE A 3 -0.07 -14.79 5.17
N LEU A 4 -0.43 -14.45 6.41
CA LEU A 4 0.42 -13.78 7.38
C LEU A 4 0.39 -14.57 8.70
N ASP A 5 1.57 -14.85 9.27
CA ASP A 5 1.70 -15.63 10.51
C ASP A 5 0.92 -16.97 10.47
N GLY A 6 0.92 -17.63 9.30
CA GLY A 6 0.20 -18.89 9.08
C GLY A 6 -1.32 -18.77 8.89
N LYS A 7 -1.90 -17.57 8.97
CA LYS A 7 -3.34 -17.33 8.84
C LYS A 7 -3.71 -16.72 7.49
N GLU A 8 -4.84 -17.15 6.94
CA GLU A 8 -5.41 -16.51 5.74
C GLU A 8 -5.88 -15.10 6.07
N ILE A 9 -5.63 -14.17 5.14
CA ILE A 9 -5.98 -12.76 5.29
C ILE A 9 -7.01 -12.35 4.25
N MET A 10 -8.01 -11.62 4.70
CA MET A 10 -9.00 -10.93 3.87
C MET A 10 -8.94 -9.42 4.15
N VAL A 11 -8.96 -8.62 3.10
CA VAL A 11 -8.99 -7.16 3.19
C VAL A 11 -10.29 -6.66 2.58
N LYS A 12 -11.02 -5.83 3.32
CA LYS A 12 -12.26 -5.18 2.87
C LYS A 12 -12.10 -3.67 2.93
N LYS A 13 -12.46 -2.97 1.85
CA LYS A 13 -12.60 -1.51 1.86
C LYS A 13 -13.86 -1.15 2.66
N THR A 14 -13.77 -0.13 3.50
CA THR A 14 -14.90 0.30 4.36
C THR A 14 -14.72 1.78 4.75
N ASP A 15 -15.81 2.47 4.94
CA ASP A 15 -15.88 3.82 5.51
C ASP A 15 -15.99 3.83 7.05
N LYS A 16 -16.17 2.64 7.66
CA LYS A 16 -16.32 2.49 9.12
C LYS A 16 -15.01 2.64 9.90
N THR A 17 -13.88 2.67 9.22
CA THR A 17 -12.56 2.82 9.85
C THR A 17 -11.83 4.05 9.30
N SER A 18 -11.05 4.72 10.14
CA SER A 18 -10.24 5.87 9.74
C SER A 18 -9.15 5.53 8.72
N SER A 19 -8.82 4.25 8.59
CA SER A 19 -7.85 3.74 7.62
C SER A 19 -8.44 3.46 6.23
N GLY A 20 -9.77 3.49 6.09
CA GLY A 20 -10.50 3.13 4.88
C GLY A 20 -10.55 1.63 4.58
N TYR A 21 -9.98 0.80 5.46
CA TYR A 21 -9.90 -0.65 5.29
C TYR A 21 -10.04 -1.39 6.61
N GLN A 22 -10.68 -2.58 6.56
CA GLN A 22 -10.68 -3.56 7.62
C GLN A 22 -9.96 -4.82 7.14
N VAL A 23 -8.98 -5.27 7.93
CA VAL A 23 -8.28 -6.54 7.71
C VAL A 23 -8.88 -7.58 8.64
N TYR A 24 -9.08 -8.78 8.11
CA TYR A 24 -9.57 -9.95 8.84
C TYR A 24 -8.54 -11.07 8.71
N ARG A 25 -8.39 -11.86 9.77
CA ARG A 25 -7.66 -13.12 9.78
C ARG A 25 -8.63 -14.27 9.95
N LYS A 26 -8.29 -15.42 9.36
CA LYS A 26 -9.09 -16.63 9.52
C LYS A 26 -8.69 -17.37 10.80
N GLU A 27 -9.65 -17.59 11.67
CA GLU A 27 -9.55 -18.42 12.88
C GLU A 27 -10.41 -19.67 12.72
N GLU A 28 -10.36 -20.61 13.68
CA GLU A 28 -11.18 -21.81 13.68
C GLU A 28 -12.68 -21.47 13.68
N THR A 29 -13.08 -20.41 14.37
CA THR A 29 -14.46 -19.91 14.47
C THR A 29 -14.92 -19.09 13.28
N GLY A 30 -14.01 -18.73 12.35
CA GLY A 30 -14.33 -17.92 11.17
C GLY A 30 -13.40 -16.73 10.98
N TRP A 31 -13.91 -15.69 10.33
CA TRP A 31 -13.15 -14.48 10.04
C TRP A 31 -13.24 -13.48 11.20
N GLU A 32 -12.11 -13.19 11.84
CA GLU A 32 -12.00 -12.22 12.91
C GLU A 32 -11.33 -10.93 12.47
N PRO A 33 -11.85 -9.74 12.85
CA PRO A 33 -11.23 -8.47 12.51
C PRO A 33 -9.92 -8.29 13.27
N CYS A 34 -8.90 -7.84 12.56
CA CYS A 34 -7.63 -7.43 13.15
C CYS A 34 -7.73 -6.01 13.70
N TYR A 35 -7.07 -5.76 14.83
CA TYR A 35 -6.93 -4.41 15.36
C TYR A 35 -6.01 -3.57 14.49
N THR A 36 -6.42 -2.33 14.21
CA THR A 36 -5.65 -1.38 13.40
C THR A 36 -5.47 -0.08 14.17
N GLU A 37 -4.24 0.41 14.24
CA GLU A 37 -3.90 1.68 14.88
C GLU A 37 -3.05 2.57 13.96
N GLN A 38 -3.10 3.87 14.18
CA GLN A 38 -2.18 4.81 13.53
C GLN A 38 -0.87 4.89 14.32
N SER A 39 0.26 4.65 13.66
CA SER A 39 1.59 4.83 14.25
C SER A 39 1.96 6.31 14.36
N GLY A 40 2.92 6.64 15.23
CA GLY A 40 3.44 8.02 15.38
C GLY A 40 4.05 8.61 14.11
N HIS A 41 4.39 7.78 13.12
CA HIS A 41 4.89 8.21 11.81
C HIS A 41 3.79 8.42 10.75
N GLY A 42 2.51 8.32 11.14
CA GLY A 42 1.35 8.56 10.29
C GLY A 42 0.85 7.35 9.49
N TYR A 43 1.54 6.22 9.53
CA TYR A 43 1.09 4.98 8.90
C TYR A 43 0.11 4.23 9.77
N PHE A 44 -0.79 3.45 9.17
CA PHE A 44 -1.59 2.46 9.89
C PHE A 44 -0.84 1.14 10.03
N ARG A 45 -0.91 0.53 11.23
CA ARG A 45 -0.41 -0.81 11.54
C ARG A 45 -1.57 -1.73 11.88
N VAL A 46 -1.48 -2.97 11.43
CA VAL A 46 -2.46 -4.04 11.66
C VAL A 46 -1.80 -5.10 12.52
N TRP A 47 -2.42 -5.42 13.65
CA TRP A 47 -1.95 -6.43 14.59
C TRP A 47 -2.59 -7.78 14.29
N MET A 48 -1.77 -8.83 14.13
CA MET A 48 -2.22 -10.15 13.74
C MET A 48 -2.70 -11.02 14.91
N GLY A 49 -2.61 -10.54 16.13
CA GLY A 49 -3.09 -11.20 17.35
C GLY A 49 -3.67 -10.21 18.36
N ASP A 50 -3.66 -10.53 19.64
CA ASP A 50 -4.08 -9.60 20.69
C ASP A 50 -3.05 -8.47 20.81
N TYR A 51 -3.42 -7.26 20.38
CA TYR A 51 -2.56 -6.08 20.40
C TYR A 51 -2.08 -5.69 21.79
N ARG A 52 -2.74 -6.20 22.87
CA ARG A 52 -2.34 -5.99 24.25
C ARG A 52 -1.11 -6.78 24.64
N GLN A 53 -0.81 -7.85 23.92
CA GLN A 53 0.39 -8.68 24.07
C GLN A 53 1.53 -8.18 23.17
N ARG A 54 1.78 -6.86 23.20
CA ARG A 54 2.85 -6.22 22.41
C ARG A 54 4.21 -6.86 22.71
N GLY A 55 4.85 -7.42 21.72
CA GLY A 55 6.11 -8.16 21.83
C GLY A 55 5.98 -9.64 21.48
N GLU A 56 4.77 -10.21 21.56
CA GLU A 56 4.47 -11.58 21.14
C GLU A 56 3.72 -11.65 19.81
N VAL A 57 3.26 -10.49 19.31
CA VAL A 57 2.39 -10.42 18.13
C VAL A 57 2.99 -9.51 17.08
N ASN A 58 3.03 -9.99 15.84
CA ASN A 58 3.51 -9.22 14.71
C ASN A 58 2.51 -8.14 14.29
N ALA A 59 3.03 -6.95 14.02
CA ALA A 59 2.29 -5.85 13.43
C ALA A 59 2.84 -5.54 12.03
N TYR A 60 1.94 -5.37 11.08
CA TYR A 60 2.27 -5.09 9.68
C TYR A 60 1.69 -3.76 9.24
N TYR A 61 2.37 -3.05 8.36
CA TYR A 61 1.82 -1.82 7.78
C TYR A 61 0.65 -2.12 6.84
N LEU A 62 -0.46 -1.41 7.02
CA LEU A 62 -1.70 -1.62 6.27
C LEU A 62 -1.50 -1.46 4.75
N HIS A 63 -0.77 -0.42 4.30
CA HIS A 63 -0.52 -0.20 2.87
C HIS A 63 0.19 -1.39 2.20
N ILE A 64 1.07 -2.07 2.93
CA ILE A 64 1.75 -3.28 2.45
C ILE A 64 0.76 -4.43 2.30
N ILE A 65 -0.12 -4.62 3.30
CA ILE A 65 -1.16 -5.66 3.26
C ILE A 65 -2.14 -5.40 2.10
N VAL A 66 -2.64 -4.16 1.97
CA VAL A 66 -3.56 -3.78 0.89
C VAL A 66 -2.93 -4.02 -0.48
N TYR A 67 -1.68 -3.59 -0.67
CA TYR A 67 -0.96 -3.80 -1.92
C TYR A 67 -0.79 -5.29 -2.24
N ALA A 68 -0.28 -6.07 -1.29
CA ALA A 68 -0.04 -7.50 -1.45
C ALA A 68 -1.35 -8.27 -1.75
N TYR A 69 -2.41 -7.96 -1.01
CA TYR A 69 -3.72 -8.57 -1.20
C TYR A 69 -4.29 -8.26 -2.60
N SER A 70 -4.25 -7.00 -3.02
CA SER A 70 -4.74 -6.54 -4.32
C SER A 70 -3.95 -7.13 -5.48
N CYS A 71 -2.63 -7.26 -5.33
CA CYS A 71 -1.76 -7.91 -6.31
C CYS A 71 -1.82 -9.45 -6.26
N GLY A 72 -2.60 -10.02 -5.33
CA GLY A 72 -2.77 -11.47 -5.17
C GLY A 72 -1.48 -12.17 -4.73
N TRP A 73 -0.63 -11.51 -3.96
CA TRP A 73 0.53 -12.15 -3.35
C TRP A 73 0.08 -13.16 -2.29
N ASN A 74 0.83 -14.25 -2.15
CA ASN A 74 0.53 -15.27 -1.14
C ASN A 74 1.19 -14.98 0.21
N ARG A 75 2.15 -14.03 0.26
CA ARG A 75 2.85 -13.56 1.46
C ARG A 75 3.31 -12.12 1.26
N LEU A 76 3.62 -11.42 2.36
CA LEU A 76 4.25 -10.10 2.28
C LEU A 76 5.72 -10.26 1.88
N TYR A 77 5.95 -10.27 0.59
CA TYR A 77 7.30 -10.29 0.06
C TYR A 77 7.55 -8.98 -0.68
N ILE A 78 8.06 -7.99 0.07
CA ILE A 78 8.67 -6.83 -0.55
C ILE A 78 10.10 -7.24 -0.91
N MET A 79 10.45 -7.14 -2.18
CA MET A 79 11.83 -7.38 -2.60
C MET A 79 12.77 -6.51 -1.76
N PRO A 80 13.98 -6.97 -1.38
CA PRO A 80 14.89 -6.22 -0.51
C PRO A 80 15.18 -4.78 -0.94
N ASN A 81 14.99 -4.50 -2.24
CA ASN A 81 15.25 -3.20 -2.85
C ASN A 81 13.98 -2.47 -3.27
N GLN A 82 12.81 -2.81 -2.69
CA GLN A 82 11.54 -2.18 -3.03
C GLN A 82 10.85 -1.59 -1.81
N VAL A 83 10.05 -0.56 -2.06
CA VAL A 83 9.15 0.08 -1.10
C VAL A 83 7.76 0.24 -1.71
N ILE A 84 6.73 0.25 -0.88
CA ILE A 84 5.39 0.68 -1.31
C ILE A 84 5.28 2.18 -1.06
N HIS A 85 5.10 2.94 -2.14
CA HIS A 85 5.03 4.39 -2.13
C HIS A 85 3.59 4.88 -2.27
N HIS A 86 3.21 5.90 -1.49
CA HIS A 86 1.95 6.63 -1.62
C HIS A 86 2.14 7.78 -2.62
N MET A 87 1.49 7.69 -3.79
CA MET A 87 1.71 8.64 -4.89
C MET A 87 1.30 10.08 -4.55
N ASP A 88 0.29 10.25 -3.71
CA ASP A 88 -0.17 11.55 -3.21
C ASP A 88 0.61 12.07 -1.99
N GLY A 89 1.60 11.31 -1.49
CA GLY A 89 2.35 11.61 -0.27
C GLY A 89 1.57 11.43 1.02
N ASN A 90 0.28 11.12 0.97
CA ASN A 90 -0.57 10.92 2.14
C ASN A 90 -0.49 9.47 2.63
N LYS A 91 0.26 9.23 3.69
CA LYS A 91 0.45 7.91 4.34
C LYS A 91 -0.83 7.26 4.86
N ARG A 92 -1.93 8.00 4.92
CA ARG A 92 -3.25 7.52 5.37
C ARG A 92 -4.11 7.03 4.21
N ASN A 93 -3.80 7.44 2.97
CA ASN A 93 -4.53 7.03 1.77
C ASN A 93 -3.98 5.69 1.25
N ASN A 94 -4.52 4.59 1.79
CA ASN A 94 -4.11 3.24 1.44
C ASN A 94 -4.88 2.67 0.23
N ASP A 95 -5.56 3.51 -0.56
CA ASP A 95 -6.21 3.07 -1.78
C ASP A 95 -5.19 2.44 -2.74
N ILE A 96 -5.52 1.26 -3.29
CA ILE A 96 -4.61 0.55 -4.20
C ILE A 96 -4.23 1.42 -5.41
N LEU A 97 -5.13 2.30 -5.86
CA LEU A 97 -4.83 3.23 -6.96
C LEU A 97 -3.80 4.30 -6.56
N ASN A 98 -3.63 4.56 -5.26
CA ASN A 98 -2.63 5.48 -4.72
C ASN A 98 -1.30 4.78 -4.37
N LEU A 99 -1.23 3.46 -4.42
CA LEU A 99 -0.06 2.69 -4.00
C LEU A 99 0.71 2.14 -5.20
N VAL A 100 2.04 2.25 -5.17
CA VAL A 100 2.94 1.61 -6.15
C VAL A 100 4.13 0.98 -5.44
N ALA A 101 4.52 -0.22 -5.86
CA ALA A 101 5.77 -0.83 -5.43
C ALA A 101 6.88 -0.37 -6.37
N MET A 102 7.88 0.31 -5.87
CA MET A 102 9.01 0.80 -6.66
C MET A 102 10.35 0.43 -6.02
N THR A 103 11.41 0.46 -6.79
CA THR A 103 12.77 0.26 -6.25
C THR A 103 13.15 1.41 -5.31
N ASN A 104 14.04 1.14 -4.35
CA ASN A 104 14.61 2.17 -3.49
C ASN A 104 15.29 3.29 -4.30
N SER A 105 15.91 2.94 -5.43
CA SER A 105 16.54 3.91 -6.34
C SER A 105 15.51 4.85 -6.97
N ASP A 106 14.43 4.31 -7.56
CA ASP A 106 13.37 5.13 -8.16
C ASP A 106 12.65 5.97 -7.09
N HIS A 107 12.44 5.41 -5.89
CA HIS A 107 11.85 6.12 -4.75
C HIS A 107 12.72 7.31 -4.31
N ALA A 108 14.04 7.11 -4.18
CA ALA A 108 14.97 8.17 -3.85
C ALA A 108 15.00 9.26 -4.94
N ALA A 109 15.05 8.87 -6.23
CA ALA A 109 15.02 9.78 -7.35
C ALA A 109 13.72 10.60 -7.39
N TYR A 110 12.56 9.96 -7.16
CA TYR A 110 11.27 10.64 -7.09
C TYR A 110 11.28 11.73 -6.01
N HIS A 111 11.72 11.41 -4.79
CA HIS A 111 11.79 12.38 -3.71
C HIS A 111 12.81 13.47 -3.96
N GLN A 112 13.95 13.17 -4.59
CA GLN A 112 14.92 14.18 -4.99
C GLN A 112 14.30 15.18 -5.98
N PHE A 113 13.58 14.72 -7.01
CA PHE A 113 12.91 15.61 -7.96
C PHE A 113 11.80 16.42 -7.28
N ASN A 114 11.04 15.84 -6.35
CA ASN A 114 10.04 16.57 -5.58
C ASN A 114 10.65 17.68 -4.72
N HIS A 115 11.80 17.44 -4.09
CA HIS A 115 12.53 18.46 -3.36
C HIS A 115 13.10 19.55 -4.30
N SER A 116 13.59 19.16 -5.47
CA SER A 116 14.09 20.11 -6.47
C SER A 116 12.96 20.95 -7.05
N LEU A 117 11.78 20.37 -7.24
CA LEU A 117 10.58 21.07 -7.69
C LEU A 117 10.21 22.21 -6.73
N ALA A 118 10.28 21.99 -5.41
CA ALA A 118 9.99 23.01 -4.41
C ALA A 118 10.97 24.18 -4.43
N ARG A 119 12.14 24.02 -5.05
CA ARG A 119 13.21 25.03 -5.18
C ARG A 119 13.37 25.56 -6.60
N ALA A 120 12.54 25.11 -7.55
CA ALA A 120 12.66 25.49 -8.94
C ALA A 120 12.31 26.97 -9.16
N GLU A 121 13.23 27.73 -9.73
CA GLU A 121 13.09 29.17 -9.95
C GLU A 121 12.32 29.50 -11.23
N THR A 122 12.34 28.61 -12.22
CA THR A 122 11.66 28.80 -13.51
C THR A 122 10.60 27.76 -13.80
N ASP A 123 9.60 28.12 -14.61
CA ASP A 123 8.56 27.19 -15.03
C ASP A 123 9.11 26.03 -15.88
N LEU A 124 10.15 26.28 -16.65
CA LEU A 124 10.82 25.23 -17.42
C LEU A 124 11.45 24.16 -16.49
N MET A 125 12.12 24.59 -15.42
CA MET A 125 12.66 23.66 -14.41
C MET A 125 11.55 22.87 -13.73
N ARG A 126 10.42 23.52 -13.39
CA ARG A 126 9.26 22.84 -12.80
C ARG A 126 8.71 21.77 -13.73
N GLN A 127 8.52 22.09 -14.99
CA GLN A 127 8.05 21.13 -16.00
C GLN A 127 8.99 19.93 -16.14
N ASP A 128 10.30 20.14 -16.18
CA ASP A 128 11.29 19.08 -16.29
C ASP A 128 11.20 18.13 -15.08
N TYR A 129 11.12 18.65 -13.84
CA TYR A 129 10.98 17.83 -12.65
C TYR A 129 9.65 17.06 -12.62
N TYR A 130 8.53 17.69 -12.98
CA TYR A 130 7.26 17.00 -13.12
C TYR A 130 7.31 15.86 -14.15
N GLN A 131 7.92 16.07 -15.29
CA GLN A 131 8.06 15.02 -16.30
C GLN A 131 8.89 13.84 -15.79
N LYS A 132 10.00 14.09 -15.08
CA LYS A 132 10.84 13.05 -14.48
C LYS A 132 10.09 12.25 -13.43
N MET A 133 9.35 12.92 -12.54
CA MET A 133 8.53 12.26 -11.52
C MET A 133 7.43 11.41 -12.16
N ASN A 134 6.70 11.96 -13.12
CA ASN A 134 5.63 11.25 -13.83
C ASN A 134 6.15 10.03 -14.59
N LYS A 135 7.33 10.10 -15.19
CA LYS A 135 7.96 8.96 -15.86
C LYS A 135 8.25 7.80 -14.89
N ILE A 136 8.74 8.13 -13.69
CA ILE A 136 8.96 7.13 -12.65
C ILE A 136 7.61 6.49 -12.24
N LEU A 137 6.60 7.30 -11.90
CA LEU A 137 5.30 6.80 -11.47
C LEU A 137 4.63 5.95 -12.55
N ALA A 138 4.60 6.43 -13.80
CA ALA A 138 3.97 5.72 -14.91
C ALA A 138 4.53 4.31 -15.11
N LYS A 139 5.84 4.12 -15.00
CA LYS A 139 6.49 2.81 -15.05
C LYS A 139 5.90 1.85 -14.02
N TRP A 140 5.78 2.30 -12.78
CA TRP A 140 5.37 1.44 -11.67
C TRP A 140 3.85 1.23 -11.60
N ILE A 141 3.06 2.22 -12.06
CA ILE A 141 1.62 2.08 -12.25
C ILE A 141 1.34 0.98 -13.27
N ILE A 142 2.01 0.97 -14.42
CA ILE A 142 1.85 -0.06 -15.44
C ILE A 142 2.18 -1.46 -14.89
N ILE A 143 3.24 -1.57 -14.09
CA ILE A 143 3.63 -2.85 -13.48
C ILE A 143 2.57 -3.32 -12.49
N ARG A 144 2.08 -2.43 -11.60
CA ARG A 144 0.98 -2.72 -10.67
C ARG A 144 -0.27 -3.22 -11.41
N ASP A 145 -0.72 -2.47 -12.40
CA ASP A 145 -1.97 -2.75 -13.13
C ASP A 145 -1.89 -4.07 -13.90
N ARG A 146 -0.74 -4.37 -14.50
CA ARG A 146 -0.49 -5.68 -15.12
C ARG A 146 -0.50 -6.82 -14.10
N THR A 147 0.02 -6.59 -12.90
CA THR A 147 0.06 -7.60 -11.84
C THR A 147 -1.35 -7.93 -11.35
N ILE A 148 -2.18 -6.91 -11.14
CA ILE A 148 -3.58 -7.08 -10.73
C ILE A 148 -4.38 -7.82 -11.80
N LYS A 149 -4.25 -7.45 -13.09
CA LYS A 149 -4.94 -8.11 -14.21
C LYS A 149 -4.56 -9.58 -14.34
N LYS A 150 -3.28 -9.95 -14.20
CA LYS A 150 -2.81 -11.35 -14.30
C LYS A 150 -3.43 -12.27 -13.25
N LYS A 151 -3.86 -11.73 -12.12
CA LYS A 151 -4.49 -12.49 -11.01
C LYS A 151 -6.01 -12.62 -11.15
N GLY A 152 -6.59 -12.13 -12.25
CA GLY A 152 -8.05 -12.14 -12.46
C GLY A 152 -8.81 -11.11 -11.62
N ASN A 153 -8.11 -10.29 -10.87
CA ASN A 153 -8.70 -9.15 -10.18
C ASN A 153 -8.70 -7.96 -11.14
N CYS A 154 -9.84 -7.61 -11.70
CA CYS A 154 -9.97 -6.34 -12.40
C CYS A 154 -9.91 -5.22 -11.35
N ILE A 155 -9.10 -4.17 -11.61
CA ILE A 155 -9.05 -2.97 -10.73
C ILE A 155 -10.46 -2.40 -10.53
N TYR A 156 -11.30 -2.46 -11.55
CA TYR A 156 -12.68 -1.98 -11.53
C TYR A 156 -13.56 -2.81 -10.59
N ASP A 157 -13.32 -4.13 -10.45
CA ASP A 157 -14.07 -4.98 -9.50
C ASP A 157 -13.77 -4.63 -8.03
N LEU A 158 -12.63 -3.97 -7.78
CA LEU A 158 -12.26 -3.45 -6.45
C LEU A 158 -12.93 -2.10 -6.17
N LEU A 159 -13.35 -1.37 -7.21
CA LEU A 159 -14.03 -0.07 -7.11
C LEU A 159 -15.55 -0.22 -7.03
N ASP A 160 -16.14 -1.24 -7.69
CA ASP A 160 -17.60 -1.43 -7.79
C ASP A 160 -18.23 -2.18 -6.61
N LYS A 161 -17.46 -2.66 -5.66
CA LYS A 161 -18.02 -3.20 -4.39
C LYS A 161 -18.42 -2.08 -3.42
N LYS A 162 -19.00 -1.00 -3.95
CA LYS A 162 -19.89 -0.10 -3.25
C LYS A 162 -21.32 -0.59 -3.47
N ASN A 163 -21.75 -1.51 -2.64
CA ASN A 163 -23.17 -1.72 -2.24
C ASN A 163 -23.17 -2.59 -0.98
#